data_2b58b0907253ab55de09a83a76620eec
#
_entry.id   2b58b0907253ab55de09a83a76620eec
#
_cell.length_a   1.000
_cell.length_b   1.000
_cell.length_c   1.000
_cell.angle_alpha   90.00
_cell.angle_beta   90.00
_cell.angle_gamma   90.00
#
_symmetry.space_group_name_H-M   'P 1'
#
loop_
_entity.id
_entity.type
_entity.pdbx_description
1 polymer ?
#
loop_
_entity_poly.entity_id
_entity_poly.type
_entity_poly.pdbx_seq_one_letter_code
_entity_poly.pdbx_strand_id
1 'polypeptide(L)'
;MLLEVDELKWSEFISVYGKGSLFIEPVWLSITATNFGYGLKYYIWTEGTEEVIGFPIFYKGKTIKSPTNFHFFPLVKAKGIEKQKNIAFIRSIENLKRRFGSIRLKMEIDFPYQKELEGLGFNVTEKFTYIKRLDNLNYSRNIFRMIKKAEQQSYTTSLSTSFESSFSKIWESNKGYLLGSNKKQIFSFFSALIKKNFSQILDLHQDGAHIASLLVIEDQNQKVVYTYLISIPDRKKYPEVQAMLYNYGMSLYKSKGFLFCDLCGANLSSIAKFKAKFNGDLERYQYAVYNSSYFIKIEEYIKKLIRRW
;
A
#
# COMPACT_ATOMS: atom_id res chain seq x y z
N MET A 1 24.80 -14.90 -6.72
CA MET A 1 24.52 -14.07 -7.91
C MET A 1 23.04 -13.73 -8.00
N LEU A 2 22.65 -12.67 -8.77
CA LEU A 2 21.23 -12.32 -8.96
C LEU A 2 20.67 -13.08 -10.17
N LEU A 3 19.70 -13.94 -9.92
CA LEU A 3 19.01 -14.73 -10.94
C LEU A 3 17.62 -14.16 -11.20
N GLU A 4 17.27 -14.00 -12.47
CA GLU A 4 15.88 -13.80 -12.89
C GLU A 4 15.22 -15.18 -12.96
N VAL A 5 14.11 -15.35 -12.28
CA VAL A 5 13.40 -16.62 -12.18
C VAL A 5 11.97 -16.49 -12.69
N ASP A 6 11.35 -17.61 -13.06
CA ASP A 6 9.94 -17.66 -13.43
C ASP A 6 9.00 -17.65 -12.19
N GLU A 7 7.70 -17.62 -12.46
CA GLU A 7 6.67 -17.59 -11.42
C GLU A 7 6.64 -18.88 -10.59
N LEU A 8 6.96 -20.03 -11.20
CA LEU A 8 6.98 -21.31 -10.50
C LEU A 8 8.09 -21.31 -9.45
N LYS A 9 9.32 -20.96 -9.85
CA LYS A 9 10.47 -20.88 -8.95
C LYS A 9 10.28 -19.80 -7.87
N TRP A 10 9.64 -18.67 -8.24
CA TRP A 10 9.26 -17.66 -7.27
C TRP A 10 8.27 -18.20 -6.23
N SER A 11 7.25 -18.95 -6.67
CA SER A 11 6.26 -19.57 -5.78
C SER A 11 6.89 -20.58 -4.82
N GLU A 12 7.83 -21.39 -5.29
CA GLU A 12 8.63 -22.29 -4.44
C GLU A 12 9.40 -21.49 -3.37
N PHE A 13 10.10 -20.43 -3.78
CA PHE A 13 10.88 -19.61 -2.87
C PHE A 13 10.02 -18.96 -1.78
N ILE A 14 8.89 -18.35 -2.14
CA ILE A 14 8.01 -17.71 -1.15
C ILE A 14 7.26 -18.71 -0.26
N SER A 15 7.03 -19.94 -0.71
CA SER A 15 6.43 -20.98 0.12
C SER A 15 7.33 -21.36 1.30
N VAL A 16 8.65 -21.26 1.12
CA VAL A 16 9.65 -21.56 2.16
C VAL A 16 9.99 -20.33 3.01
N TYR A 17 10.16 -19.18 2.40
CA TYR A 17 10.73 -17.98 3.03
C TYR A 17 9.78 -16.81 3.11
N GLY A 18 8.71 -16.79 2.31
CA GLY A 18 7.68 -15.77 2.34
C GLY A 18 6.85 -15.90 3.60
N LYS A 19 6.67 -14.81 4.33
CA LYS A 19 5.83 -14.79 5.54
C LYS A 19 4.33 -14.75 5.21
N GLY A 20 3.94 -15.15 4.00
CA GLY A 20 2.56 -15.17 3.54
C GLY A 20 1.95 -13.80 3.27
N SER A 21 2.75 -12.75 3.06
CA SER A 21 2.20 -11.45 2.70
C SER A 21 1.52 -11.49 1.33
N LEU A 22 0.34 -10.89 1.23
CA LEU A 22 -0.38 -10.72 -0.02
C LEU A 22 0.48 -10.08 -1.12
N PHE A 23 1.37 -9.16 -0.75
CA PHE A 23 2.16 -8.35 -1.70
C PHE A 23 3.28 -9.12 -2.41
N ILE A 24 3.57 -10.36 -2.00
CA ILE A 24 4.52 -11.24 -2.69
C ILE A 24 3.83 -12.32 -3.53
N GLU A 25 2.51 -12.46 -3.39
CA GLU A 25 1.73 -13.49 -4.08
C GLU A 25 1.70 -13.26 -5.60
N PRO A 26 2.01 -14.28 -6.43
CA PRO A 26 2.02 -14.15 -7.89
C PRO A 26 0.72 -13.61 -8.46
N VAL A 27 -0.43 -14.05 -7.94
CA VAL A 27 -1.74 -13.58 -8.39
C VAL A 27 -1.92 -12.08 -8.15
N TRP A 28 -1.54 -11.57 -6.99
CA TRP A 28 -1.56 -10.15 -6.68
C TRP A 28 -0.63 -9.36 -7.59
N LEU A 29 0.60 -9.84 -7.76
CA LEU A 29 1.63 -9.20 -8.58
C LEU A 29 1.20 -9.15 -10.05
N SER A 30 0.64 -10.23 -10.59
CA SER A 30 0.13 -10.32 -11.95
C SER A 30 -1.06 -9.38 -12.20
N ILE A 31 -2.05 -9.33 -11.29
CA ILE A 31 -3.16 -8.38 -11.36
C ILE A 31 -2.63 -6.95 -11.39
N THR A 32 -1.64 -6.64 -10.55
CA THR A 32 -1.02 -5.33 -10.48
C THR A 32 -0.32 -4.98 -11.79
N ALA A 33 0.56 -5.85 -12.29
CA ALA A 33 1.31 -5.64 -13.52
C ALA A 33 0.38 -5.39 -14.71
N THR A 34 -0.62 -6.26 -14.89
CA THR A 34 -1.58 -6.19 -16.00
C THR A 34 -2.38 -4.90 -16.00
N ASN A 35 -2.97 -4.52 -14.86
CA ASN A 35 -3.87 -3.37 -14.81
C ASN A 35 -3.14 -2.02 -14.92
N PHE A 36 -1.88 -1.95 -14.50
CA PHE A 36 -1.09 -0.72 -14.60
C PHE A 36 -0.13 -0.69 -15.80
N GLY A 37 -0.09 -1.75 -16.61
CA GLY A 37 0.77 -1.84 -17.80
C GLY A 37 2.25 -1.86 -17.45
N TYR A 38 2.61 -2.62 -16.41
CA TYR A 38 4.00 -2.90 -16.03
C TYR A 38 4.44 -4.28 -16.52
N GLY A 39 5.72 -4.42 -16.86
CA GLY A 39 6.36 -5.72 -16.85
C GLY A 39 6.62 -6.15 -15.42
N LEU A 40 6.56 -7.45 -15.17
CA LEU A 40 6.83 -8.08 -13.87
C LEU A 40 7.99 -9.06 -14.04
N LYS A 41 8.95 -9.01 -13.12
CA LYS A 41 10.06 -9.96 -13.02
C LYS A 41 10.29 -10.35 -11.59
N TYR A 42 10.73 -11.58 -11.39
CA TYR A 42 11.12 -12.11 -10.09
C TYR A 42 12.63 -12.29 -10.04
N TYR A 43 13.24 -11.89 -8.96
CA TYR A 43 14.67 -12.03 -8.74
C TYR A 43 14.96 -12.75 -7.43
N ILE A 44 15.91 -13.68 -7.47
CA ILE A 44 16.46 -14.35 -6.30
C ILE A 44 17.97 -14.17 -6.33
N TRP A 45 18.55 -13.74 -5.21
CA TRP A 45 20.00 -13.75 -5.01
C TRP A 45 20.41 -15.07 -4.37
N THR A 46 21.41 -15.72 -4.98
CA THR A 46 22.00 -16.96 -4.47
C THR A 46 23.47 -16.79 -4.11
N GLU A 47 23.93 -17.47 -3.06
CA GLU A 47 25.32 -17.65 -2.71
C GLU A 47 25.66 -19.15 -2.81
N GLY A 48 26.42 -19.54 -3.86
CA GLY A 48 26.50 -20.95 -4.24
C GLY A 48 25.12 -21.49 -4.62
N THR A 49 24.67 -22.51 -3.91
CA THR A 49 23.35 -23.13 -4.06
C THR A 49 22.29 -22.56 -3.13
N GLU A 50 22.67 -21.72 -2.15
CA GLU A 50 21.74 -21.19 -1.15
C GLU A 50 21.04 -19.94 -1.65
N GLU A 51 19.72 -19.90 -1.52
CA GLU A 51 18.90 -18.74 -1.76
C GLU A 51 18.95 -17.81 -0.54
N VAL A 52 19.24 -16.53 -0.73
CA VAL A 52 19.48 -15.58 0.37
C VAL A 52 18.39 -14.55 0.50
N ILE A 53 18.05 -13.90 -0.61
CA ILE A 53 16.96 -12.93 -0.69
C ILE A 53 16.25 -13.05 -2.03
N GLY A 54 14.98 -12.65 -2.07
CA GLY A 54 14.22 -12.55 -3.32
C GLY A 54 13.26 -11.37 -3.30
N PHE A 55 12.94 -10.85 -4.49
CA PHE A 55 11.99 -9.76 -4.64
C PHE A 55 11.41 -9.70 -6.06
N PRO A 56 10.12 -9.36 -6.21
CA PRO A 56 9.53 -9.03 -7.48
C PRO A 56 9.81 -7.56 -7.83
N ILE A 57 9.93 -7.24 -9.10
CA ILE A 57 9.99 -5.86 -9.58
C ILE A 57 8.93 -5.59 -10.63
N PHE A 58 8.34 -4.39 -10.56
CA PHE A 58 7.55 -3.82 -11.64
C PHE A 58 8.40 -2.85 -12.43
N TYR A 59 8.34 -2.94 -13.76
CA TYR A 59 9.13 -2.07 -14.61
C TYR A 59 8.36 -1.59 -15.84
N LYS A 60 8.75 -0.43 -16.35
CA LYS A 60 8.29 0.10 -17.65
C LYS A 60 9.47 0.72 -18.36
N GLY A 61 9.82 0.14 -19.52
CA GLY A 61 11.07 0.49 -20.20
C GLY A 61 12.28 0.28 -19.27
N LYS A 62 13.10 1.31 -19.07
CA LYS A 62 14.28 1.28 -18.18
C LYS A 62 14.01 1.85 -16.77
N THR A 63 12.76 1.86 -16.33
CA THR A 63 12.39 2.33 -15.00
C THR A 63 11.78 1.21 -14.18
N ILE A 64 12.35 0.93 -13.01
CA ILE A 64 11.70 0.16 -11.93
C ILE A 64 10.84 1.12 -11.13
N LYS A 65 9.60 0.76 -10.87
CA LYS A 65 8.69 1.60 -10.13
C LYS A 65 7.69 0.74 -9.33
N SER A 66 7.68 0.91 -8.03
CA SER A 66 6.54 0.42 -7.25
C SER A 66 5.26 1.07 -7.78
N PRO A 67 4.19 0.32 -8.03
CA PRO A 67 2.95 0.88 -8.51
C PRO A 67 2.47 2.04 -7.64
N THR A 68 1.85 3.04 -8.26
CA THR A 68 1.25 4.16 -7.53
C THR A 68 0.22 3.60 -6.57
N ASN A 69 0.29 4.00 -5.31
CA ASN A 69 -0.62 3.57 -4.24
C ASN A 69 -0.38 2.17 -3.64
N PHE A 70 0.68 1.44 -4.02
CA PHE A 70 1.05 0.20 -3.33
C PHE A 70 1.98 0.47 -2.17
N HIS A 71 1.79 -0.32 -1.11
CA HIS A 71 2.46 -0.02 0.13
C HIS A 71 3.93 -0.36 0.10
N PHE A 72 4.35 -1.52 -0.40
CA PHE A 72 5.74 -1.91 -0.17
C PHE A 72 6.39 -2.61 -1.36
N PHE A 73 7.69 -2.36 -1.52
CA PHE A 73 8.60 -3.23 -2.25
C PHE A 73 8.86 -4.46 -1.37
N PRO A 74 8.32 -5.61 -1.72
CA PRO A 74 8.43 -6.78 -0.87
C PRO A 74 9.82 -7.40 -1.01
N LEU A 75 10.55 -7.46 0.09
CA LEU A 75 11.82 -8.16 0.19
C LEU A 75 11.63 -9.43 1.01
N VAL A 76 11.72 -10.58 0.35
CA VAL A 76 11.70 -11.89 1.01
C VAL A 76 13.11 -12.27 1.40
N LYS A 77 13.30 -12.64 2.67
CA LYS A 77 14.61 -13.01 3.24
C LYS A 77 14.60 -14.48 3.64
N ALA A 78 15.50 -15.26 3.09
CA ALA A 78 15.75 -16.63 3.54
C ALA A 78 16.29 -16.65 4.98
N LYS A 79 16.24 -17.79 5.63
CA LYS A 79 16.91 -18.00 6.92
C LYS A 79 18.43 -17.89 6.72
N GLY A 80 19.13 -17.19 7.60
CA GLY A 80 20.59 -17.05 7.49
C GLY A 80 21.12 -15.81 8.20
N ILE A 81 22.42 -15.54 7.99
CA ILE A 81 23.16 -14.47 8.68
C ILE A 81 22.79 -13.12 8.07
N GLU A 82 22.39 -12.13 8.90
CA GLU A 82 22.01 -10.79 8.44
C GLU A 82 23.08 -10.09 7.58
N LYS A 83 24.37 -10.32 7.87
CA LYS A 83 25.49 -9.77 7.09
C LYS A 83 25.46 -10.27 5.63
N GLN A 84 25.14 -11.53 5.40
CA GLN A 84 25.03 -12.11 4.04
C GLN A 84 23.84 -11.49 3.30
N LYS A 85 22.70 -11.31 3.98
CA LYS A 85 21.52 -10.68 3.41
C LYS A 85 21.77 -9.23 3.02
N ASN A 86 22.51 -8.48 3.83
CA ASN A 86 22.91 -7.12 3.54
C ASN A 86 23.76 -7.06 2.27
N ILE A 87 24.81 -7.88 2.17
CA ILE A 87 25.69 -7.96 1.00
C ILE A 87 24.87 -8.37 -0.24
N ALA A 88 24.01 -9.37 -0.12
CA ALA A 88 23.13 -9.84 -1.19
C ALA A 88 22.20 -8.73 -1.68
N PHE A 89 21.61 -7.96 -0.76
CA PHE A 89 20.75 -6.82 -1.10
C PHE A 89 21.53 -5.73 -1.85
N ILE A 90 22.67 -5.28 -1.32
CA ILE A 90 23.53 -4.25 -1.96
C ILE A 90 23.87 -4.66 -3.39
N ARG A 91 24.42 -5.85 -3.57
CA ARG A 91 24.83 -6.38 -4.88
C ARG A 91 23.66 -6.57 -5.84
N SER A 92 22.49 -6.94 -5.32
CA SER A 92 21.26 -7.00 -6.12
C SER A 92 20.86 -5.64 -6.65
N ILE A 93 20.85 -4.61 -5.80
CA ILE A 93 20.53 -3.24 -6.20
C ILE A 93 21.56 -2.69 -7.18
N GLU A 94 22.85 -2.95 -7.01
CA GLU A 94 23.90 -2.60 -7.98
C GLU A 94 23.66 -3.23 -9.35
N ASN A 95 23.29 -4.51 -9.38
CA ASN A 95 22.91 -5.19 -10.63
C ASN A 95 21.70 -4.52 -11.31
N LEU A 96 20.67 -4.19 -10.54
CA LEU A 96 19.50 -3.50 -11.06
C LEU A 96 19.84 -2.11 -11.61
N LYS A 97 20.72 -1.35 -10.93
CA LYS A 97 21.19 -0.02 -11.40
C LYS A 97 21.91 -0.10 -12.75
N ARG A 98 22.62 -1.18 -13.06
CA ARG A 98 23.28 -1.38 -14.37
C ARG A 98 22.26 -1.63 -15.49
N ARG A 99 21.11 -2.22 -15.17
CA ARG A 99 20.06 -2.58 -16.14
C ARG A 99 19.01 -1.50 -16.32
N PHE A 100 18.75 -0.73 -15.23
CA PHE A 100 17.67 0.26 -15.18
C PHE A 100 18.22 1.65 -14.86
N GLY A 101 17.77 2.63 -15.63
CA GLY A 101 18.22 4.03 -15.48
C GLY A 101 17.53 4.77 -14.33
N SER A 102 16.37 4.28 -13.89
CA SER A 102 15.62 4.85 -12.76
C SER A 102 15.02 3.73 -11.92
N ILE A 103 15.13 3.87 -10.59
CA ILE A 103 14.58 2.91 -9.63
C ILE A 103 13.83 3.70 -8.56
N ARG A 104 12.56 3.35 -8.36
CA ARG A 104 11.66 3.99 -7.37
C ARG A 104 10.98 2.92 -6.55
N LEU A 105 11.36 2.81 -5.30
CA LEU A 105 10.91 1.76 -4.39
C LEU A 105 10.21 2.36 -3.19
N LYS A 106 9.07 1.81 -2.82
CA LYS A 106 8.47 1.98 -1.50
C LYS A 106 8.91 0.80 -0.64
N MET A 107 9.72 1.08 0.37
CA MET A 107 10.22 0.04 1.26
C MET A 107 9.18 -0.26 2.34
N GLU A 108 9.22 -1.48 2.87
CA GLU A 108 8.37 -1.89 4.00
C GLU A 108 8.68 -1.11 5.29
N ILE A 109 7.78 -1.21 6.26
CA ILE A 109 7.99 -0.64 7.60
C ILE A 109 9.26 -1.27 8.18
N ASP A 110 10.07 -0.46 8.89
CA ASP A 110 11.34 -0.86 9.51
C ASP A 110 12.33 -1.50 8.54
N PHE A 111 12.32 -1.07 7.28
CA PHE A 111 13.28 -1.55 6.29
C PHE A 111 14.72 -1.29 6.75
N PRO A 112 15.55 -2.33 6.89
CA PRO A 112 16.83 -2.21 7.61
C PRO A 112 17.99 -1.64 6.79
N TYR A 113 17.85 -1.50 5.45
CA TYR A 113 18.97 -1.18 4.55
C TYR A 113 18.93 0.27 4.02
N GLN A 114 18.46 1.22 4.82
CA GLN A 114 18.39 2.63 4.42
C GLN A 114 19.75 3.21 4.09
N LYS A 115 20.74 3.02 4.98
CA LYS A 115 22.09 3.55 4.82
C LYS A 115 22.78 2.99 3.59
N GLU A 116 22.53 1.73 3.30
CA GLU A 116 23.03 1.05 2.11
C GLU A 116 22.45 1.65 0.83
N LEU A 117 21.14 1.93 0.80
CA LEU A 117 20.52 2.61 -0.33
C LEU A 117 21.10 4.03 -0.52
N GLU A 118 21.29 4.80 0.54
CA GLU A 118 21.90 6.12 0.49
C GLU A 118 23.36 6.04 -0.03
N GLY A 119 24.13 5.06 0.45
CA GLY A 119 25.49 4.77 -0.05
C GLY A 119 25.53 4.38 -1.53
N LEU A 120 24.47 3.76 -2.03
CA LEU A 120 24.28 3.47 -3.45
C LEU A 120 23.74 4.66 -4.28
N GLY A 121 23.60 5.84 -3.69
CA GLY A 121 23.17 7.06 -4.35
C GLY A 121 21.66 7.21 -4.51
N PHE A 122 20.87 6.51 -3.71
CA PHE A 122 19.43 6.77 -3.63
C PHE A 122 19.15 8.00 -2.77
N ASN A 123 18.16 8.78 -3.20
CA ASN A 123 17.51 9.76 -2.33
C ASN A 123 16.41 9.05 -1.56
N VAL A 124 16.58 8.90 -0.25
CA VAL A 124 15.62 8.23 0.62
C VAL A 124 14.81 9.27 1.39
N THR A 125 13.48 9.15 1.34
CA THR A 125 12.56 10.01 2.08
C THR A 125 11.67 9.19 2.97
N GLU A 126 11.49 9.64 4.21
CA GLU A 126 10.59 9.02 5.17
C GLU A 126 9.13 9.31 4.81
N LYS A 127 8.30 8.33 5.01
CA LYS A 127 6.84 8.36 4.87
C LYS A 127 6.23 7.70 6.09
N PHE A 128 4.98 8.02 6.37
CA PHE A 128 4.31 7.58 7.58
C PHE A 128 2.95 6.96 7.30
N THR A 129 2.57 6.01 8.13
CA THR A 129 1.23 5.45 8.24
C THR A 129 0.84 5.28 9.71
N TYR A 130 -0.43 5.02 10.00
CA TYR A 130 -0.89 4.63 11.33
C TYR A 130 -1.37 3.20 11.31
N ILE A 131 -0.85 2.38 12.19
CA ILE A 131 -1.28 0.99 12.38
C ILE A 131 -2.06 0.88 13.69
N LYS A 132 -3.30 0.44 13.59
CA LYS A 132 -4.19 0.23 14.74
C LYS A 132 -4.30 -1.25 15.06
N ARG A 133 -4.03 -1.64 16.28
CA ARG A 133 -4.36 -2.97 16.79
C ARG A 133 -5.87 -3.11 16.97
N LEU A 134 -6.45 -4.17 16.42
CA LEU A 134 -7.90 -4.38 16.43
C LEU A 134 -8.44 -5.03 17.70
N ASP A 135 -7.56 -5.64 18.52
CA ASP A 135 -7.94 -6.13 19.86
C ASP A 135 -8.39 -5.00 20.78
N ASN A 136 -7.86 -3.79 20.59
CA ASN A 136 -8.16 -2.61 21.39
C ASN A 136 -8.67 -1.44 20.52
N LEU A 137 -9.99 -1.32 20.40
CA LEU A 137 -10.66 -0.25 19.64
C LEU A 137 -10.92 0.99 20.50
N ASN A 138 -9.89 1.48 21.21
CA ASN A 138 -9.93 2.76 21.88
C ASN A 138 -9.66 3.91 20.90
N TYR A 139 -10.32 5.03 21.12
CA TYR A 139 -10.22 6.23 20.27
C TYR A 139 -10.08 7.49 21.12
N SER A 140 -9.60 8.58 20.51
CA SER A 140 -9.66 9.90 21.14
C SER A 140 -11.11 10.28 21.46
N ARG A 141 -11.29 11.13 22.49
CA ARG A 141 -12.62 11.63 22.92
C ARG A 141 -13.43 12.21 21.76
N ASN A 142 -12.75 12.85 20.79
CA ASN A 142 -13.42 13.45 19.62
C ASN A 142 -14.02 12.37 18.70
N ILE A 143 -13.22 11.35 18.31
CA ILE A 143 -13.70 10.24 17.48
C ILE A 143 -14.83 9.49 18.20
N PHE A 144 -14.67 9.21 19.49
CA PHE A 144 -15.71 8.55 20.28
C PHE A 144 -17.03 9.33 20.24
N ARG A 145 -16.98 10.66 20.40
CA ARG A 145 -18.20 11.51 20.30
C ARG A 145 -18.82 11.47 18.91
N MET A 146 -18.00 11.49 17.87
CA MET A 146 -18.49 11.38 16.48
C MET A 146 -19.21 10.05 16.25
N ILE A 147 -18.63 8.94 16.71
CA ILE A 147 -19.24 7.61 16.60
C ILE A 147 -20.57 7.57 17.37
N LYS A 148 -20.58 8.03 18.63
CA LYS A 148 -21.82 8.12 19.44
C LYS A 148 -22.91 8.95 18.78
N LYS A 149 -22.54 10.08 18.16
CA LYS A 149 -23.48 10.90 17.40
C LYS A 149 -24.02 10.15 16.17
N ALA A 150 -23.15 9.42 15.46
CA ALA A 150 -23.57 8.63 14.30
C ALA A 150 -24.52 7.47 14.71
N GLU A 151 -24.27 6.80 15.84
CA GLU A 151 -25.14 5.74 16.37
C GLU A 151 -26.56 6.22 16.70
N GLN A 152 -26.74 7.52 16.95
CA GLN A 152 -28.06 8.16 17.19
C GLN A 152 -28.80 8.54 15.90
N GLN A 153 -28.16 8.35 14.74
CA GLN A 153 -28.72 8.63 13.44
C GLN A 153 -29.04 7.31 12.72
N SER A 154 -29.94 7.37 11.73
CA SER A 154 -30.37 6.19 10.94
C SER A 154 -29.29 5.67 9.99
N TYR A 155 -28.01 5.65 10.44
CA TYR A 155 -26.93 5.08 9.64
C TYR A 155 -26.95 3.56 9.69
N THR A 156 -26.87 2.95 8.51
CA THR A 156 -26.64 1.52 8.35
C THR A 156 -25.34 1.29 7.56
N THR A 157 -24.62 0.24 7.91
CA THR A 157 -23.37 -0.14 7.27
C THR A 157 -23.46 -1.55 6.72
N SER A 158 -22.94 -1.76 5.52
CA SER A 158 -22.95 -3.07 4.87
C SER A 158 -21.73 -3.28 3.99
N LEU A 159 -21.49 -4.54 3.58
CA LEU A 159 -20.66 -4.81 2.42
C LEU A 159 -21.36 -4.30 1.17
N SER A 160 -20.61 -3.66 0.27
CA SER A 160 -21.18 -3.13 -0.97
C SER A 160 -21.76 -4.23 -1.84
N THR A 161 -22.97 -4.02 -2.32
CA THR A 161 -23.63 -4.87 -3.33
C THR A 161 -23.43 -4.37 -4.76
N SER A 162 -22.91 -3.15 -4.92
CA SER A 162 -22.66 -2.52 -6.23
C SER A 162 -21.28 -1.85 -6.26
N PHE A 163 -20.29 -2.59 -6.74
CA PHE A 163 -18.92 -2.07 -6.88
C PHE A 163 -18.87 -0.76 -7.68
N GLU A 164 -19.59 -0.67 -8.79
CA GLU A 164 -19.55 0.51 -9.67
C GLU A 164 -20.04 1.78 -8.98
N SER A 165 -21.16 1.69 -8.28
CA SER A 165 -21.75 2.83 -7.56
C SER A 165 -20.80 3.31 -6.46
N SER A 166 -20.33 2.40 -5.62
CA SER A 166 -19.45 2.72 -4.49
C SER A 166 -18.08 3.22 -4.95
N PHE A 167 -17.53 2.60 -5.99
CA PHE A 167 -16.27 3.05 -6.59
C PHE A 167 -16.38 4.46 -7.19
N SER A 168 -17.50 4.78 -7.84
CA SER A 168 -17.73 6.13 -8.39
C SER A 168 -17.68 7.19 -7.30
N LYS A 169 -18.30 6.97 -6.14
CA LYS A 169 -18.22 7.88 -4.99
C LYS A 169 -16.80 8.02 -4.45
N ILE A 170 -16.10 6.90 -4.32
CA ILE A 170 -14.68 6.88 -3.89
C ILE A 170 -13.83 7.68 -4.87
N TRP A 171 -14.00 7.45 -6.17
CA TRP A 171 -13.24 8.14 -7.20
C TRP A 171 -13.44 9.65 -7.15
N GLU A 172 -14.69 10.09 -7.14
CA GLU A 172 -15.03 11.52 -7.10
C GLU A 172 -14.41 12.24 -5.89
N SER A 173 -14.44 11.59 -4.73
CA SER A 173 -13.84 12.13 -3.50
C SER A 173 -12.32 12.18 -3.51
N ASN A 174 -11.66 11.37 -4.34
CA ASN A 174 -10.20 11.20 -4.34
C ASN A 174 -9.52 11.72 -5.61
N LYS A 175 -10.20 12.38 -6.52
CA LYS A 175 -9.64 12.90 -7.78
C LYS A 175 -8.34 13.67 -7.57
N GLY A 176 -8.27 14.53 -6.57
CA GLY A 176 -7.10 15.34 -6.25
C GLY A 176 -5.89 14.52 -5.79
N TYR A 177 -6.10 13.39 -5.14
CA TYR A 177 -5.02 12.49 -4.68
C TYR A 177 -4.58 11.49 -5.75
N LEU A 178 -5.49 11.16 -6.66
CA LEU A 178 -5.27 10.22 -7.76
C LEU A 178 -4.82 10.92 -9.04
N LEU A 179 -4.35 12.18 -8.95
CA LEU A 179 -3.83 12.95 -10.07
C LEU A 179 -2.77 12.14 -10.85
N GLY A 180 -2.99 12.02 -12.15
CA GLY A 180 -2.16 11.21 -13.04
C GLY A 180 -2.48 9.71 -13.07
N SER A 181 -3.45 9.25 -12.29
CA SER A 181 -3.99 7.88 -12.39
C SER A 181 -5.18 7.84 -13.36
N ASN A 182 -5.28 6.76 -14.11
CA ASN A 182 -6.41 6.53 -15.01
C ASN A 182 -7.55 5.86 -14.25
N LYS A 183 -8.74 6.48 -14.22
CA LYS A 183 -9.94 5.94 -13.56
C LYS A 183 -10.22 4.49 -13.97
N LYS A 184 -10.15 4.19 -15.27
CA LYS A 184 -10.42 2.86 -15.82
C LYS A 184 -9.42 1.82 -15.30
N GLN A 185 -8.13 2.18 -15.18
CA GLN A 185 -7.11 1.29 -14.64
C GLN A 185 -7.34 0.98 -13.16
N ILE A 186 -7.63 2.00 -12.35
CA ILE A 186 -7.91 1.83 -10.91
C ILE A 186 -9.19 1.00 -10.72
N PHE A 187 -10.23 1.28 -11.50
CA PHE A 187 -11.48 0.49 -11.47
C PHE A 187 -11.23 -0.98 -11.80
N SER A 188 -10.57 -1.25 -12.93
CA SER A 188 -10.25 -2.61 -13.38
C SER A 188 -9.40 -3.37 -12.35
N PHE A 189 -8.42 -2.69 -11.79
CA PHE A 189 -7.57 -3.25 -10.75
C PHE A 189 -8.36 -3.69 -9.51
N PHE A 190 -9.19 -2.81 -8.92
CA PHE A 190 -9.97 -3.17 -7.74
C PHE A 190 -11.08 -4.18 -8.05
N SER A 191 -11.68 -4.11 -9.24
CA SER A 191 -12.61 -5.15 -9.70
C SER A 191 -11.95 -6.53 -9.72
N ALA A 192 -10.72 -6.63 -10.20
CA ALA A 192 -9.96 -7.88 -10.21
C ALA A 192 -9.61 -8.35 -8.78
N LEU A 193 -9.24 -7.44 -7.88
CA LEU A 193 -8.95 -7.77 -6.48
C LEU A 193 -10.19 -8.27 -5.73
N ILE A 194 -11.35 -7.64 -5.95
CA ILE A 194 -12.61 -8.05 -5.33
C ILE A 194 -13.01 -9.46 -5.81
N LYS A 195 -12.89 -9.74 -7.11
CA LYS A 195 -13.14 -11.08 -7.67
C LYS A 195 -12.23 -12.18 -7.07
N LYS A 196 -11.07 -11.81 -6.54
CA LYS A 196 -10.11 -12.70 -5.88
C LYS A 196 -10.20 -12.67 -4.34
N ASN A 197 -11.17 -11.97 -3.78
CA ASN A 197 -11.34 -11.76 -2.34
C ASN A 197 -10.14 -11.11 -1.65
N PHE A 198 -9.38 -10.29 -2.37
CA PHE A 198 -8.27 -9.48 -1.81
C PHE A 198 -8.70 -8.07 -1.41
N SER A 199 -9.91 -7.67 -1.80
CA SER A 199 -10.41 -6.32 -1.52
C SER A 199 -11.93 -6.36 -1.35
N GLN A 200 -12.45 -5.44 -0.54
CA GLN A 200 -13.89 -5.22 -0.35
C GLN A 200 -14.21 -3.74 -0.27
N ILE A 201 -15.47 -3.38 -0.47
CA ILE A 201 -15.99 -2.06 -0.20
C ILE A 201 -17.04 -2.16 0.91
N LEU A 202 -16.92 -1.26 1.87
CA LEU A 202 -17.88 -1.06 2.94
C LEU A 202 -18.69 0.19 2.62
N ASP A 203 -20.00 0.08 2.57
CA ASP A 203 -20.92 1.19 2.31
C ASP A 203 -21.61 1.65 3.58
N LEU A 204 -21.87 2.93 3.66
CA LEU A 204 -22.65 3.56 4.70
C LEU A 204 -23.85 4.26 4.06
N HIS A 205 -25.02 3.94 4.58
CA HIS A 205 -26.31 4.49 4.13
C HIS A 205 -26.96 5.27 5.27
N GLN A 206 -27.79 6.25 4.92
CA GLN A 206 -28.68 6.95 5.83
C GLN A 206 -30.07 7.02 5.19
N ASP A 207 -31.07 6.52 5.89
CA ASP A 207 -32.46 6.46 5.39
C ASP A 207 -32.56 5.81 3.99
N GLY A 208 -31.78 4.74 3.76
CA GLY A 208 -31.66 4.05 2.48
C GLY A 208 -30.79 4.74 1.43
N ALA A 209 -30.39 6.00 1.63
CA ALA A 209 -29.51 6.70 0.70
C ALA A 209 -28.04 6.34 0.93
N HIS A 210 -27.34 5.98 -0.11
CA HIS A 210 -25.89 5.70 -0.06
C HIS A 210 -25.08 7.00 0.18
N ILE A 211 -24.42 7.12 1.33
CA ILE A 211 -23.71 8.33 1.76
C ILE A 211 -22.22 8.25 1.48
N ALA A 212 -21.55 7.17 1.86
CA ALA A 212 -20.11 7.03 1.75
C ALA A 212 -19.67 5.59 1.60
N SER A 213 -18.43 5.40 1.14
CA SER A 213 -17.80 4.08 0.95
C SER A 213 -16.37 4.07 1.41
N LEU A 214 -15.91 2.93 1.92
CA LEU A 214 -14.52 2.65 2.29
C LEU A 214 -14.04 1.43 1.53
N LEU A 215 -13.04 1.60 0.69
CA LEU A 215 -12.34 0.52 0.00
C LEU A 215 -11.22 0.00 0.88
N VAL A 216 -11.18 -1.30 1.09
CA VAL A 216 -10.16 -1.98 1.88
C VAL A 216 -9.46 -3.06 1.07
N ILE A 217 -8.21 -3.37 1.46
CA ILE A 217 -7.44 -4.50 0.97
C ILE A 217 -7.21 -5.44 2.15
N GLU A 218 -7.36 -6.74 1.93
CA GLU A 218 -7.27 -7.77 2.95
C GLU A 218 -6.03 -8.62 2.76
N ASP A 219 -5.07 -8.55 3.68
CA ASP A 219 -3.99 -9.53 3.79
C ASP A 219 -4.40 -10.58 4.84
N GLN A 220 -5.03 -11.65 4.37
CA GLN A 220 -5.57 -12.73 5.20
C GLN A 220 -4.46 -13.45 5.98
N ASN A 221 -3.27 -13.58 5.38
CA ASN A 221 -2.16 -14.31 5.97
C ASN A 221 -1.48 -13.52 7.08
N GLN A 222 -1.25 -12.23 6.84
CA GLN A 222 -0.68 -11.32 7.85
C GLN A 222 -1.72 -10.82 8.86
N LYS A 223 -3.01 -11.11 8.63
CA LYS A 223 -4.12 -10.59 9.44
C LYS A 223 -4.14 -9.06 9.52
N VAL A 224 -3.80 -8.39 8.41
CA VAL A 224 -3.81 -6.93 8.27
C VAL A 224 -4.87 -6.51 7.26
N VAL A 225 -5.69 -5.53 7.63
CA VAL A 225 -6.58 -4.85 6.69
C VAL A 225 -6.03 -3.44 6.43
N TYR A 226 -5.98 -3.06 5.15
CA TYR A 226 -5.53 -1.74 4.71
C TYR A 226 -6.72 -0.89 4.30
N THR A 227 -6.96 0.25 4.98
CA THR A 227 -8.02 1.21 4.61
C THR A 227 -7.52 2.10 3.48
N TYR A 228 -7.78 1.67 2.25
CA TYR A 228 -7.08 2.19 1.08
C TYR A 228 -7.62 3.52 0.57
N LEU A 229 -8.91 3.59 0.24
CA LEU A 229 -9.60 4.78 -0.23
C LEU A 229 -10.95 4.93 0.47
N ILE A 230 -11.28 6.15 0.81
CA ILE A 230 -12.57 6.49 1.41
C ILE A 230 -13.24 7.60 0.62
N SER A 231 -14.53 7.49 0.37
CA SER A 231 -15.30 8.63 -0.10
C SER A 231 -15.58 9.59 1.07
N ILE A 232 -15.42 10.88 0.79
CA ILE A 232 -15.60 11.94 1.78
C ILE A 232 -16.82 12.75 1.34
N PRO A 233 -17.99 12.53 1.94
CA PRO A 233 -19.15 13.37 1.67
C PRO A 233 -18.93 14.79 2.18
N ASP A 234 -19.88 15.69 1.92
CA ASP A 234 -19.82 17.03 2.48
C ASP A 234 -19.65 16.99 4.01
N ARG A 235 -18.45 17.39 4.47
CA ARG A 235 -18.08 17.34 5.89
C ARG A 235 -18.92 18.28 6.76
N LYS A 236 -19.52 19.32 6.20
CA LYS A 236 -20.41 20.21 6.96
C LYS A 236 -21.72 19.51 7.25
N LYS A 237 -22.23 18.74 6.29
CA LYS A 237 -23.48 18.00 6.43
C LYS A 237 -23.29 16.68 7.21
N TYR A 238 -22.17 16.00 7.00
CA TYR A 238 -21.90 14.65 7.53
C TYR A 238 -20.53 14.57 8.23
N PRO A 239 -20.31 15.31 9.31
CA PRO A 239 -18.99 15.37 9.95
C PRO A 239 -18.55 14.05 10.59
N GLU A 240 -19.49 13.19 11.04
CA GLU A 240 -19.25 11.93 11.72
C GLU A 240 -19.04 10.73 10.81
N VAL A 241 -19.45 10.82 9.55
CA VAL A 241 -19.49 9.68 8.60
C VAL A 241 -18.14 9.01 8.43
N GLN A 242 -17.07 9.78 8.32
CA GLN A 242 -15.74 9.22 8.16
C GLN A 242 -15.30 8.41 9.40
N ALA A 243 -15.59 8.92 10.60
CA ALA A 243 -15.28 8.22 11.85
C ALA A 243 -16.10 6.92 11.97
N MET A 244 -17.37 6.97 11.57
CA MET A 244 -18.26 5.80 11.58
C MET A 244 -17.79 4.70 10.64
N LEU A 245 -17.41 5.03 9.39
CA LEU A 245 -16.91 4.06 8.42
C LEU A 245 -15.61 3.37 8.88
N TYR A 246 -14.66 4.14 9.42
CA TYR A 246 -13.44 3.55 9.99
C TYR A 246 -13.76 2.64 11.18
N ASN A 247 -14.62 3.08 12.10
CA ASN A 247 -15.03 2.27 13.25
C ASN A 247 -15.72 0.98 12.81
N TYR A 248 -16.65 1.06 11.87
CA TYR A 248 -17.33 -0.10 11.31
C TYR A 248 -16.33 -1.07 10.66
N GLY A 249 -15.46 -0.56 9.79
CA GLY A 249 -14.42 -1.38 9.16
C GLY A 249 -13.55 -2.10 10.18
N MET A 250 -13.01 -1.39 11.17
CA MET A 250 -12.18 -1.99 12.22
C MET A 250 -12.94 -3.04 13.04
N SER A 251 -14.20 -2.78 13.40
CA SER A 251 -15.04 -3.71 14.15
C SER A 251 -15.35 -4.97 13.34
N LEU A 252 -15.68 -4.82 12.05
CA LEU A 252 -15.93 -5.93 11.13
C LEU A 252 -14.67 -6.80 10.98
N TYR A 253 -13.50 -6.19 10.75
CA TYR A 253 -12.27 -6.96 10.57
C TYR A 253 -11.75 -7.58 11.86
N LYS A 254 -11.97 -6.94 12.99
CA LYS A 254 -11.78 -7.58 14.31
C LYS A 254 -12.63 -8.86 14.43
N SER A 255 -13.91 -8.80 14.09
CA SER A 255 -14.81 -9.99 14.16
C SER A 255 -14.42 -11.10 13.17
N LYS A 256 -13.77 -10.75 12.05
CA LYS A 256 -13.17 -11.68 11.09
C LYS A 256 -11.80 -12.25 11.54
N GLY A 257 -11.30 -11.87 12.71
CA GLY A 257 -10.02 -12.35 13.27
C GLY A 257 -8.77 -11.66 12.69
N PHE A 258 -8.91 -10.48 12.10
CA PHE A 258 -7.77 -9.64 11.75
C PHE A 258 -7.18 -9.01 13.00
N LEU A 259 -5.87 -8.81 13.01
CA LEU A 259 -5.13 -8.30 14.17
C LEU A 259 -4.82 -6.80 14.05
N PHE A 260 -4.61 -6.34 12.83
CA PHE A 260 -4.17 -4.97 12.56
C PHE A 260 -4.99 -4.30 11.45
N CYS A 261 -5.11 -2.98 11.57
CA CYS A 261 -5.65 -2.11 10.54
C CYS A 261 -4.61 -1.03 10.20
N ASP A 262 -4.06 -1.08 8.99
CA ASP A 262 -3.26 0.02 8.45
C ASP A 262 -4.21 1.09 7.92
N LEU A 263 -4.16 2.27 8.53
CA LEU A 263 -4.99 3.42 8.12
C LEU A 263 -4.49 4.08 6.84
N CYS A 264 -3.38 3.62 6.28
CA CYS A 264 -2.75 4.08 5.05
C CYS A 264 -2.48 5.60 4.98
N GLY A 265 -1.28 5.97 4.59
CA GLY A 265 -0.89 7.35 4.26
C GLY A 265 -1.17 8.41 5.33
N ALA A 266 -0.13 8.76 6.10
CA ALA A 266 -0.14 9.84 7.08
C ALA A 266 0.82 11.00 6.68
N ASN A 267 0.99 11.22 5.37
CA ASN A 267 2.01 12.16 4.85
C ASN A 267 1.49 13.58 4.65
N LEU A 268 0.17 13.78 4.70
CA LEU A 268 -0.46 15.11 4.69
C LEU A 268 -0.93 15.45 6.11
N SER A 269 -0.51 16.60 6.62
CA SER A 269 -0.74 17.02 8.01
C SER A 269 -2.20 16.90 8.45
N SER A 270 -3.16 17.31 7.60
CA SER A 270 -4.59 17.20 7.94
C SER A 270 -5.07 15.76 8.06
N ILE A 271 -4.59 14.88 7.19
CA ILE A 271 -4.92 13.44 7.20
C ILE A 271 -4.25 12.77 8.41
N ALA A 272 -2.99 13.07 8.66
CA ALA A 272 -2.25 12.55 9.81
C ALA A 272 -2.94 12.92 11.14
N LYS A 273 -3.31 14.19 11.32
CA LYS A 273 -4.06 14.68 12.50
C LYS A 273 -5.40 13.99 12.69
N PHE A 274 -6.09 13.63 11.61
CA PHE A 274 -7.34 12.89 11.71
C PHE A 274 -7.08 11.43 12.12
N LYS A 275 -6.14 10.74 11.44
CA LYS A 275 -5.83 9.32 11.69
C LYS A 275 -5.22 9.08 13.08
N ALA A 276 -4.40 10.01 13.58
CA ALA A 276 -3.86 9.96 14.94
C ALA A 276 -4.95 9.82 16.02
N LYS A 277 -6.16 10.36 15.78
CA LYS A 277 -7.26 10.29 16.73
C LYS A 277 -7.84 8.89 16.92
N PHE A 278 -7.49 7.94 16.07
CA PHE A 278 -7.85 6.53 16.23
C PHE A 278 -6.89 5.78 17.16
N ASN A 279 -5.89 6.48 17.73
CA ASN A 279 -4.92 5.92 18.66
C ASN A 279 -4.19 4.68 18.09
N GLY A 280 -3.82 4.73 16.82
CA GLY A 280 -2.89 3.79 16.20
C GLY A 280 -1.45 4.23 16.41
N ASP A 281 -0.53 3.30 16.29
CA ASP A 281 0.91 3.56 16.32
C ASP A 281 1.35 4.21 15.01
N LEU A 282 2.17 5.28 15.13
CA LEU A 282 2.73 5.94 13.94
C LEU A 282 3.95 5.15 13.47
N GLU A 283 3.82 4.52 12.31
CA GLU A 283 4.86 3.70 11.72
C GLU A 283 5.53 4.42 10.54
N ARG A 284 6.84 4.19 10.41
CA ARG A 284 7.68 4.78 9.39
C ARG A 284 7.98 3.78 8.29
N TYR A 285 7.83 4.20 7.05
CA TYR A 285 8.35 3.49 5.88
C TYR A 285 9.16 4.43 4.99
N GLN A 286 9.87 3.91 4.00
CA GLN A 286 10.79 4.69 3.20
C GLN A 286 10.38 4.70 1.73
N TYR A 287 10.68 5.80 1.07
CA TYR A 287 10.57 5.92 -0.37
C TYR A 287 11.94 6.28 -0.95
N ALA A 288 12.54 5.33 -1.67
CA ALA A 288 13.86 5.43 -2.23
C ALA A 288 13.82 5.68 -3.74
N VAL A 289 14.56 6.68 -4.20
CA VAL A 289 14.61 7.08 -5.61
C VAL A 289 16.06 7.16 -6.08
N TYR A 290 16.37 6.41 -7.14
CA TYR A 290 17.63 6.50 -7.87
C TYR A 290 17.37 6.88 -9.33
N ASN A 291 18.15 7.80 -9.87
CA ASN A 291 18.15 8.18 -11.27
C ASN A 291 19.60 8.25 -11.78
N SER A 292 19.90 7.55 -12.86
CA SER A 292 21.25 7.46 -13.43
C SER A 292 21.61 8.66 -14.31
N SER A 293 20.64 9.37 -14.87
CA SER A 293 20.89 10.46 -15.82
C SER A 293 20.59 11.83 -15.24
N TYR A 294 21.43 12.80 -15.62
CA TYR A 294 21.27 14.21 -15.25
C TYR A 294 19.93 14.79 -15.75
N PHE A 295 19.49 14.39 -16.95
CA PHE A 295 18.21 14.84 -17.52
C PHE A 295 17.00 14.38 -16.71
N ILE A 296 17.00 13.14 -16.19
CA ILE A 296 15.93 12.65 -15.32
C ILE A 296 15.88 13.44 -14.00
N LYS A 297 17.06 13.81 -13.47
CA LYS A 297 17.17 14.67 -12.27
C LYS A 297 16.60 16.07 -12.50
N ILE A 298 16.84 16.66 -13.68
CA ILE A 298 16.27 17.96 -14.07
C ILE A 298 14.76 17.88 -14.21
N GLU A 299 14.23 16.86 -14.87
CA GLU A 299 12.78 16.69 -15.02
C GLU A 299 12.07 16.58 -13.66
N GLU A 300 12.66 15.88 -12.71
CA GLU A 300 12.13 15.81 -11.34
C GLU A 300 12.23 17.14 -10.58
N TYR A 301 13.30 17.90 -10.80
CA TYR A 301 13.45 19.23 -10.23
C TYR A 301 12.37 20.19 -10.77
N ILE A 302 12.13 20.19 -12.07
CA ILE A 302 11.08 20.99 -12.72
C ILE A 302 9.69 20.57 -12.20
N LYS A 303 9.39 19.27 -12.11
CA LYS A 303 8.14 18.78 -11.54
C LYS A 303 7.94 19.18 -10.07
N LYS A 304 9.02 19.26 -9.29
CA LYS A 304 8.98 19.78 -7.91
C LYS A 304 8.65 21.26 -7.87
N LEU A 305 9.18 22.06 -8.78
CA LEU A 305 8.88 23.50 -8.88
C LEU A 305 7.41 23.73 -9.25
N ILE A 306 6.90 23.05 -10.29
CA ILE A 306 5.51 23.18 -10.74
C ILE A 306 4.49 22.76 -9.66
N ARG A 307 4.84 21.83 -8.76
CA ARG A 307 3.95 21.39 -7.66
C ARG A 307 3.95 22.30 -6.43
N ARG A 308 4.83 23.28 -6.39
CA ARG A 308 4.92 24.28 -5.31
C ARG A 308 4.08 25.54 -5.60
N TRP A 309 3.65 25.70 -6.83
CA TRP A 309 2.67 26.70 -7.29
C TRP A 309 1.29 26.05 -7.51
#